data_9aae71ddb630c55346317272d07bc9df
#
_entry.id   9aae71ddb630c55346317272d07bc9df
#
_cell.length_a   1.000
_cell.length_b   1.000
_cell.length_c   1.000
_cell.angle_alpha   90.00
_cell.angle_beta   90.00
_cell.angle_gamma   90.00
#
_symmetry.space_group_name_H-M   'P 1'
#
loop_
_entity.id
_entity.type
_entity.pdbx_description
1 polymer ?
#
loop_
_entity_poly.entity_id
_entity_poly.type
_entity_poly.pdbx_seq_one_letter_code
_entity_poly.pdbx_strand_id
1 'polypeptide(L)'
;YARYLHSSWSDKDQNKPLAGLRVGLPKEFYADGLSSEVAQALLVAKEALHGLGASVCEVSLPKTQLSIPVYYVLAPAEASSNLSRYDGVRYGHRAKEYSDLVQMYQRSRSEGFGEEVKRRILVGSYVLSQGYYDAYYLQAQKIRRIIAADFQAAFNQCDVILGPVAPDV
;
A
#
# COMPACT_ATOMS: atom_id res chain seq x y z
N TYR A 1 -3.14 16.01 11.84
CA TYR A 1 -4.00 16.49 10.74
C TYR A 1 -4.45 17.94 10.98
N ALA A 2 -5.11 18.28 12.11
CA ALA A 2 -5.63 19.63 12.38
C ALA A 2 -4.58 20.76 12.22
N ARG A 3 -3.31 20.49 12.51
CA ARG A 3 -2.20 21.44 12.38
C ARG A 3 -1.94 21.90 10.94
N TYR A 4 -2.33 21.08 9.95
CA TYR A 4 -2.14 21.36 8.52
C TYR A 4 -3.41 21.88 7.82
N LEU A 5 -4.56 21.85 8.50
CA LEU A 5 -5.83 22.36 7.99
C LEU A 5 -5.92 23.90 8.07
N HIS A 6 -5.07 24.54 8.89
CA HIS A 6 -5.05 26.00 9.07
C HIS A 6 -3.98 26.72 8.26
N SER A 7 -3.31 26.04 7.32
CA SER A 7 -2.39 26.73 6.42
C SER A 7 -3.17 27.54 5.40
N SER A 8 -3.01 28.85 5.46
CA SER A 8 -3.09 29.90 4.41
C SER A 8 -3.78 29.61 3.05
N TRP A 9 -4.84 28.82 3.02
CA TRP A 9 -5.67 28.64 1.81
C TRP A 9 -6.45 29.91 1.47
N SER A 10 -6.70 30.79 2.47
CA SER A 10 -7.42 32.04 2.31
C SER A 10 -6.68 33.10 1.50
N ASP A 11 -5.34 33.00 1.41
CA ASP A 11 -4.49 34.01 0.75
C ASP A 11 -4.03 33.59 -0.65
N LYS A 12 -4.46 32.40 -1.11
CA LYS A 12 -4.12 31.92 -2.46
C LYS A 12 -5.09 32.52 -3.48
N ASP A 13 -4.54 32.85 -4.65
CA ASP A 13 -5.32 33.25 -5.83
C ASP A 13 -6.39 32.18 -6.09
N GLN A 14 -7.67 32.55 -6.04
CA GLN A 14 -8.80 31.64 -6.26
C GLN A 14 -8.77 31.01 -7.66
N ASN A 15 -8.11 31.66 -8.64
CA ASN A 15 -7.92 31.12 -9.98
C ASN A 15 -6.78 30.10 -10.08
N LYS A 16 -5.82 30.13 -9.12
CA LYS A 16 -4.69 29.21 -9.08
C LYS A 16 -4.43 28.67 -7.65
N PRO A 17 -5.40 27.93 -7.09
CA PRO A 17 -5.33 27.50 -5.69
C PRO A 17 -4.17 26.54 -5.42
N LEU A 18 -3.60 25.90 -6.45
CA LEU A 18 -2.46 24.98 -6.34
C LEU A 18 -1.12 25.62 -6.75
N ALA A 19 -1.06 26.96 -6.86
CA ALA A 19 0.19 27.65 -7.17
C ALA A 19 1.27 27.31 -6.14
N GLY A 20 2.44 26.90 -6.63
CA GLY A 20 3.58 26.48 -5.81
C GLY A 20 3.57 24.99 -5.43
N LEU A 21 2.51 24.23 -5.70
CA LEU A 21 2.51 22.78 -5.53
C LEU A 21 3.28 22.11 -6.68
N ARG A 22 4.21 21.22 -6.35
CA ARG A 22 4.98 20.42 -7.31
C ARG A 22 4.42 19.00 -7.32
N VAL A 23 3.94 18.54 -8.46
CA VAL A 23 3.37 17.19 -8.66
C VAL A 23 4.37 16.35 -9.44
N GLY A 24 4.87 15.28 -8.85
CA GLY A 24 5.77 14.31 -9.48
C GLY A 24 4.99 13.22 -10.22
N LEU A 25 5.39 12.92 -11.45
CA LEU A 25 4.87 11.81 -12.25
C LEU A 25 5.99 10.76 -12.37
N PRO A 26 5.91 9.64 -11.62
CA PRO A 26 6.91 8.59 -11.76
C PRO A 26 6.80 7.93 -13.13
N LYS A 27 7.86 7.98 -13.93
CA LYS A 27 7.87 7.39 -15.28
C LYS A 27 7.53 5.90 -15.27
N GLU A 28 7.86 5.18 -14.18
CA GLU A 28 7.59 3.76 -14.00
C GLU A 28 6.09 3.44 -13.84
N PHE A 29 5.27 4.44 -13.45
CA PHE A 29 3.81 4.27 -13.30
C PHE A 29 3.04 4.47 -14.62
N TYR A 30 3.70 5.03 -15.61
CA TYR A 30 3.15 5.33 -16.95
C TYR A 30 3.75 4.43 -18.03
N ALA A 31 4.40 3.33 -17.63
CA ALA A 31 4.96 2.33 -18.53
C ALA A 31 3.86 1.47 -19.17
N ASP A 32 4.27 0.59 -20.07
CA ASP A 32 3.37 -0.33 -20.79
C ASP A 32 2.46 -1.12 -19.84
N GLY A 33 1.20 -1.28 -20.21
CA GLY A 33 0.21 -2.07 -19.45
C GLY A 33 -0.96 -1.26 -18.85
N LEU A 34 -0.96 0.07 -18.99
CA LEU A 34 -2.14 0.86 -18.63
C LEU A 34 -3.21 0.72 -19.72
N SER A 35 -4.47 0.55 -19.30
CA SER A 35 -5.60 0.68 -20.24
C SER A 35 -5.69 2.11 -20.81
N SER A 36 -6.24 2.23 -22.01
CA SER A 36 -6.44 3.55 -22.65
C SER A 36 -7.29 4.47 -21.78
N GLU A 37 -8.26 3.94 -21.06
CA GLU A 37 -9.16 4.69 -20.18
C GLU A 37 -8.41 5.29 -19.00
N VAL A 38 -7.57 4.49 -18.33
CA VAL A 38 -6.74 4.95 -17.21
C VAL A 38 -5.70 5.96 -17.70
N ALA A 39 -5.04 5.72 -18.83
CA ALA A 39 -4.09 6.65 -19.40
C ALA A 39 -4.75 8.01 -19.74
N GLN A 40 -5.95 8.00 -20.32
CA GLN A 40 -6.70 9.22 -20.61
C GLN A 40 -7.11 9.97 -19.32
N ALA A 41 -7.57 9.24 -18.29
CA ALA A 41 -7.92 9.84 -17.00
C ALA A 41 -6.72 10.55 -16.34
N LEU A 42 -5.53 9.96 -16.44
CA LEU A 42 -4.29 10.57 -15.93
C LEU A 42 -3.91 11.85 -16.71
N LEU A 43 -4.11 11.88 -18.03
CA LEU A 43 -3.88 13.08 -18.83
C LEU A 43 -4.84 14.21 -18.41
N VAL A 44 -6.13 13.92 -18.26
CA VAL A 44 -7.12 14.88 -17.79
C VAL A 44 -6.76 15.40 -16.39
N ALA A 45 -6.36 14.51 -15.47
CA ALA A 45 -5.94 14.90 -14.13
C ALA A 45 -4.70 15.83 -14.16
N LYS A 46 -3.71 15.52 -14.99
CA LYS A 46 -2.52 16.34 -15.19
C LYS A 46 -2.87 17.75 -15.71
N GLU A 47 -3.74 17.84 -16.71
CA GLU A 47 -4.19 19.12 -17.28
C GLU A 47 -4.96 19.94 -16.24
N ALA A 48 -5.85 19.30 -15.48
CA ALA A 48 -6.61 19.95 -14.41
C ALA A 48 -5.68 20.53 -13.32
N LEU A 49 -4.69 19.76 -12.87
CA LEU A 49 -3.71 20.21 -11.88
C LEU A 49 -2.90 21.41 -12.41
N HIS A 50 -2.47 21.36 -13.67
CA HIS A 50 -1.76 22.46 -14.30
C HIS A 50 -2.66 23.71 -14.43
N GLY A 51 -3.93 23.54 -14.83
CA GLY A 51 -4.92 24.62 -14.90
C GLY A 51 -5.15 25.31 -13.54
N LEU A 52 -5.09 24.54 -12.45
CA LEU A 52 -5.19 25.03 -11.07
C LEU A 52 -3.89 25.65 -10.55
N GLY A 53 -2.81 25.69 -11.35
CA GLY A 53 -1.56 26.36 -11.05
C GLY A 53 -0.47 25.49 -10.45
N ALA A 54 -0.66 24.16 -10.38
CA ALA A 54 0.40 23.24 -9.97
C ALA A 54 1.47 23.11 -11.06
N SER A 55 2.73 22.94 -10.64
CA SER A 55 3.81 22.53 -11.54
C SER A 55 3.90 21.00 -11.58
N VAL A 56 4.06 20.44 -12.78
CA VAL A 56 4.14 18.98 -12.98
C VAL A 56 5.54 18.65 -13.49
N CYS A 57 6.22 17.70 -12.85
CA CYS A 57 7.55 17.25 -13.24
C CYS A 57 7.62 15.70 -13.29
N GLU A 58 8.48 15.17 -14.14
CA GLU A 58 8.78 13.76 -14.14
C GLU A 58 9.74 13.41 -13.01
N VAL A 59 9.48 12.29 -12.32
CA VAL A 59 10.36 11.71 -11.30
C VAL A 59 10.59 10.22 -11.59
N SER A 60 11.55 9.61 -10.92
CA SER A 60 11.86 8.19 -11.11
C SER A 60 11.80 7.43 -9.80
N LEU A 61 11.17 6.24 -9.83
CA LEU A 61 11.06 5.28 -8.73
C LEU A 61 11.57 3.90 -9.19
N PRO A 62 12.86 3.74 -9.50
CA PRO A 62 13.39 2.59 -10.24
C PRO A 62 13.23 1.25 -9.52
N LYS A 63 13.02 1.26 -8.19
CA LYS A 63 12.82 0.04 -7.39
C LYS A 63 11.36 -0.34 -7.17
N THR A 64 10.41 0.41 -7.73
CA THR A 64 8.96 0.15 -7.57
C THR A 64 8.56 -1.24 -8.06
N GLN A 65 9.22 -1.79 -9.09
CA GLN A 65 8.99 -3.16 -9.57
C GLN A 65 9.19 -4.23 -8.48
N LEU A 66 9.93 -3.93 -7.41
CA LEU A 66 10.13 -4.84 -6.26
C LEU A 66 8.99 -4.73 -5.23
N SER A 67 8.06 -3.78 -5.38
CA SER A 67 7.02 -3.53 -4.38
C SER A 67 6.06 -4.71 -4.21
N ILE A 68 5.64 -5.32 -5.32
CA ILE A 68 4.72 -6.47 -5.29
C ILE A 68 5.37 -7.70 -4.62
N PRO A 69 6.58 -8.14 -5.00
CA PRO A 69 7.27 -9.21 -4.28
C PRO A 69 7.45 -8.94 -2.79
N VAL A 70 7.85 -7.72 -2.42
CA VAL A 70 7.98 -7.33 -1.00
C VAL A 70 6.64 -7.38 -0.28
N TYR A 71 5.56 -6.89 -0.90
CA TYR A 71 4.21 -6.95 -0.35
C TYR A 71 3.77 -8.39 -0.06
N TYR A 72 3.99 -9.32 -0.99
CA TYR A 72 3.60 -10.73 -0.81
C TYR A 72 4.38 -11.45 0.29
N VAL A 73 5.50 -10.91 0.74
CA VAL A 73 6.24 -11.41 1.90
C VAL A 73 5.77 -10.72 3.18
N LEU A 74 5.79 -9.38 3.20
CA LEU A 74 5.55 -8.61 4.44
C LEU A 74 4.08 -8.62 4.87
N ALA A 75 3.14 -8.43 3.94
CA ALA A 75 1.72 -8.34 4.30
C ALA A 75 1.18 -9.67 4.87
N PRO A 76 1.47 -10.86 4.31
CA PRO A 76 1.12 -12.13 4.93
C PRO A 76 1.79 -12.35 6.30
N ALA A 77 3.06 -11.96 6.47
CA ALA A 77 3.76 -12.05 7.75
C ALA A 77 3.05 -11.22 8.84
N GLU A 78 2.73 -9.96 8.54
CA GLU A 78 1.98 -9.06 9.43
C GLU A 78 0.56 -9.60 9.68
N ALA A 79 -0.14 -10.07 8.65
CA ALA A 79 -1.47 -10.64 8.78
C ALA A 79 -1.48 -11.87 9.69
N SER A 80 -0.53 -12.79 9.50
CA SER A 80 -0.38 -13.98 10.36
C SER A 80 -0.21 -13.61 11.83
N SER A 81 0.66 -12.65 12.12
CA SER A 81 0.89 -12.17 13.48
C SER A 81 -0.33 -11.46 14.06
N ASN A 82 -0.92 -10.52 13.32
CA ASN A 82 -2.04 -9.71 13.80
C ASN A 82 -3.34 -10.52 13.96
N LEU A 83 -3.61 -11.46 13.06
CA LEU A 83 -4.82 -12.28 13.09
C LEU A 83 -4.71 -13.47 14.06
N SER A 84 -3.56 -13.71 14.68
CA SER A 84 -3.40 -14.75 15.70
C SER A 84 -4.31 -14.52 16.92
N ARG A 85 -4.65 -13.26 17.22
CA ARG A 85 -5.52 -12.87 18.33
C ARG A 85 -7.00 -13.21 18.16
N TYR A 86 -7.43 -13.50 16.93
CA TYR A 86 -8.83 -13.87 16.63
C TYR A 86 -9.01 -15.37 16.85
N ASP A 87 -9.15 -15.75 18.11
CA ASP A 87 -9.17 -17.13 18.59
C ASP A 87 -10.59 -17.64 18.94
N GLY A 88 -11.60 -16.75 18.84
CA GLY A 88 -12.98 -17.05 19.23
C GLY A 88 -13.25 -16.98 20.74
N VAL A 89 -12.24 -16.60 21.56
CA VAL A 89 -12.40 -16.39 23.01
C VAL A 89 -12.59 -14.92 23.32
N ARG A 90 -11.62 -14.10 22.94
CA ARG A 90 -11.65 -12.63 23.18
C ARG A 90 -12.14 -11.86 21.99
N TYR A 91 -11.82 -12.33 20.78
CA TYR A 91 -12.13 -11.63 19.53
C TYR A 91 -12.61 -12.59 18.45
N GLY A 92 -13.40 -12.04 17.54
CA GLY A 92 -13.82 -12.69 16.32
C GLY A 92 -14.96 -13.70 16.50
N HIS A 93 -15.18 -14.47 15.44
CA HIS A 93 -16.18 -15.53 15.40
C HIS A 93 -15.83 -16.65 16.38
N ARG A 94 -16.85 -17.19 17.07
CA ARG A 94 -16.75 -18.41 17.89
C ARG A 94 -17.64 -19.50 17.30
N ALA A 95 -17.08 -20.64 17.06
CA ALA A 95 -17.84 -21.83 16.66
C ALA A 95 -18.87 -22.18 17.73
N LYS A 96 -20.06 -22.60 17.29
CA LYS A 96 -21.17 -22.96 18.20
C LYS A 96 -20.99 -24.34 18.80
N GLU A 97 -20.36 -25.26 18.07
CA GLU A 97 -20.22 -26.65 18.44
C GLU A 97 -18.74 -27.05 18.43
N TYR A 98 -18.26 -27.64 19.51
CA TYR A 98 -16.91 -28.18 19.68
C TYR A 98 -16.86 -29.16 20.85
N SER A 99 -15.97 -30.16 20.79
CA SER A 99 -15.79 -31.15 21.83
C SER A 99 -14.84 -30.74 22.94
N ASP A 100 -13.84 -29.92 22.57
CA ASP A 100 -12.76 -29.49 23.46
C ASP A 100 -12.19 -28.12 23.04
N LEU A 101 -11.25 -27.59 23.82
CA LEU A 101 -10.65 -26.29 23.60
C LEU A 101 -9.89 -26.20 22.26
N VAL A 102 -9.18 -27.25 21.88
CA VAL A 102 -8.41 -27.28 20.63
C VAL A 102 -9.35 -27.23 19.44
N GLN A 103 -10.42 -28.02 19.47
CA GLN A 103 -11.43 -28.03 18.43
C GLN A 103 -12.17 -26.68 18.35
N MET A 104 -12.43 -26.05 19.50
CA MET A 104 -13.01 -24.69 19.52
C MET A 104 -12.14 -23.70 18.76
N TYR A 105 -10.83 -23.66 19.01
CA TYR A 105 -9.92 -22.79 18.26
C TYR A 105 -9.89 -23.11 16.77
N GLN A 106 -9.76 -24.39 16.41
CA GLN A 106 -9.70 -24.82 15.03
C GLN A 106 -10.96 -24.46 14.26
N ARG A 107 -12.14 -24.77 14.80
CA ARG A 107 -13.43 -24.46 14.17
C ARG A 107 -13.65 -22.94 14.08
N SER A 108 -13.45 -22.21 15.16
CA SER A 108 -13.66 -20.76 15.19
C SER A 108 -12.82 -20.05 14.12
N ARG A 109 -11.55 -20.44 13.97
CA ARG A 109 -10.68 -19.88 12.95
C ARG A 109 -11.01 -20.35 11.55
N SER A 110 -11.36 -21.63 11.38
CA SER A 110 -11.76 -22.19 10.09
C SER A 110 -13.05 -21.57 9.55
N GLU A 111 -14.03 -21.36 10.42
CA GLU A 111 -15.32 -20.77 10.07
C GLU A 111 -15.23 -19.23 9.92
N GLY A 112 -14.44 -18.58 10.76
CA GLY A 112 -14.35 -17.13 10.85
C GLY A 112 -13.46 -16.46 9.80
N PHE A 113 -12.53 -17.19 9.19
CA PHE A 113 -11.65 -16.65 8.14
C PHE A 113 -12.01 -17.20 6.76
N GLY A 114 -12.14 -16.30 5.79
CA GLY A 114 -12.27 -16.67 4.38
C GLY A 114 -11.00 -17.34 3.83
N GLU A 115 -11.12 -18.01 2.71
CA GLU A 115 -10.05 -18.84 2.11
C GLU A 115 -8.77 -18.03 1.80
N GLU A 116 -8.90 -16.83 1.27
CA GLU A 116 -7.74 -15.98 0.97
C GLU A 116 -7.01 -15.54 2.25
N VAL A 117 -7.74 -15.21 3.31
CA VAL A 117 -7.16 -14.87 4.60
C VAL A 117 -6.41 -16.05 5.21
N LYS A 118 -6.98 -17.27 5.15
CA LYS A 118 -6.32 -18.50 5.59
C LYS A 118 -5.03 -18.74 4.82
N ARG A 119 -5.04 -18.56 3.50
CA ARG A 119 -3.84 -18.67 2.65
C ARG A 119 -2.76 -17.69 3.09
N ARG A 120 -3.10 -16.42 3.32
CA ARG A 120 -2.14 -15.41 3.80
C ARG A 120 -1.58 -15.73 5.18
N ILE A 121 -2.41 -16.23 6.10
CA ILE A 121 -1.94 -16.67 7.42
C ILE A 121 -0.92 -17.80 7.29
N LEU A 122 -1.17 -18.79 6.44
CA LEU A 122 -0.25 -19.90 6.19
C LEU A 122 1.07 -19.44 5.59
N VAL A 123 1.02 -18.60 4.54
CA VAL A 123 2.22 -18.01 3.93
C VAL A 123 3.01 -17.17 4.94
N GLY A 124 2.31 -16.35 5.73
CA GLY A 124 2.94 -15.54 6.75
C GLY A 124 3.62 -16.35 7.85
N SER A 125 2.97 -17.41 8.31
CA SER A 125 3.55 -18.35 9.29
C SER A 125 4.81 -19.03 8.75
N TYR A 126 4.80 -19.41 7.47
CA TYR A 126 5.96 -19.99 6.79
C TYR A 126 7.12 -18.99 6.71
N VAL A 127 6.86 -17.77 6.26
CA VAL A 127 7.86 -16.71 6.12
C VAL A 127 8.49 -16.33 7.48
N LEU A 128 7.72 -16.41 8.56
CA LEU A 128 8.20 -16.12 9.93
C LEU A 128 8.84 -17.32 10.63
N SER A 129 8.84 -18.51 10.02
CA SER A 129 9.40 -19.70 10.62
C SER A 129 10.93 -19.71 10.60
N GLN A 130 11.50 -20.55 11.49
CA GLN A 130 12.94 -20.71 11.60
C GLN A 130 13.57 -21.15 10.26
N GLY A 131 14.65 -20.52 9.87
CA GLY A 131 15.36 -20.76 8.61
C GLY A 131 14.84 -19.95 7.42
N TYR A 132 13.58 -19.48 7.45
CA TYR A 132 13.00 -18.66 6.38
C TYR A 132 12.91 -17.16 6.75
N TYR A 133 12.90 -16.86 8.05
CA TYR A 133 12.80 -15.49 8.54
C TYR A 133 13.90 -14.57 7.97
N ASP A 134 15.16 -14.99 8.02
CA ASP A 134 16.28 -14.20 7.51
C ASP A 134 16.26 -14.11 5.99
N ALA A 135 15.95 -15.23 5.33
CA ALA A 135 15.96 -15.32 3.87
C ALA A 135 14.84 -14.52 3.20
N TYR A 136 13.66 -14.46 3.81
CA TYR A 136 12.50 -13.80 3.23
C TYR A 136 12.10 -12.52 3.98
N TYR A 137 11.77 -12.58 5.26
CA TYR A 137 11.23 -11.44 5.99
C TYR A 137 12.26 -10.32 6.13
N LEU A 138 13.46 -10.60 6.63
CA LEU A 138 14.50 -9.59 6.77
C LEU A 138 14.97 -9.06 5.42
N GLN A 139 15.05 -9.91 4.41
CA GLN A 139 15.39 -9.45 3.06
C GLN A 139 14.33 -8.51 2.49
N ALA A 140 13.04 -8.84 2.65
CA ALA A 140 11.94 -7.97 2.24
C ALA A 140 11.96 -6.62 2.98
N GLN A 141 12.29 -6.59 4.28
CA GLN A 141 12.46 -5.36 5.04
C GLN A 141 13.60 -4.49 4.49
N LYS A 142 14.72 -5.09 4.12
CA LYS A 142 15.85 -4.37 3.49
C LYS A 142 15.44 -3.76 2.14
N ILE A 143 14.75 -4.54 1.30
CA ILE A 143 14.27 -4.07 -0.01
C ILE A 143 13.24 -2.96 0.17
N ARG A 144 12.30 -3.08 1.11
CA ARG A 144 11.34 -2.02 1.44
C ARG A 144 12.03 -0.70 1.78
N ARG A 145 13.16 -0.75 2.51
CA ARG A 145 13.95 0.45 2.81
C ARG A 145 14.57 1.08 1.57
N ILE A 146 15.00 0.26 0.61
CA ILE A 146 15.55 0.73 -0.67
C ILE A 146 14.44 1.40 -1.50
N ILE A 147 13.24 0.80 -1.56
CA ILE A 147 12.07 1.40 -2.20
C ILE A 147 11.73 2.75 -1.54
N ALA A 148 11.71 2.81 -0.21
CA ALA A 148 11.43 4.05 0.52
C ALA A 148 12.45 5.16 0.20
N ALA A 149 13.71 4.82 -0.04
CA ALA A 149 14.74 5.78 -0.44
C ALA A 149 14.46 6.41 -1.82
N ASP A 150 13.92 5.65 -2.78
CA ASP A 150 13.50 6.19 -4.07
C ASP A 150 12.41 7.26 -3.90
N PHE A 151 11.40 7.00 -3.06
CA PHE A 151 10.35 7.98 -2.75
C PHE A 151 10.91 9.23 -2.05
N GLN A 152 11.83 9.07 -1.11
CA GLN A 152 12.47 10.21 -0.46
C GLN A 152 13.26 11.08 -1.45
N ALA A 153 13.96 10.45 -2.40
CA ALA A 153 14.67 11.15 -3.46
C ALA A 153 13.70 11.90 -4.39
N ALA A 154 12.55 11.29 -4.74
CA ALA A 154 11.50 11.92 -5.53
C ALA A 154 10.88 13.13 -4.80
N PHE A 155 10.63 13.02 -3.50
CA PHE A 155 10.07 14.11 -2.68
C PHE A 155 11.02 15.30 -2.46
N ASN A 156 12.29 15.21 -2.82
CA ASN A 156 13.15 16.40 -2.94
C ASN A 156 12.79 17.24 -4.17
N GLN A 157 12.14 16.64 -5.18
CA GLN A 157 11.80 17.29 -6.45
C GLN A 157 10.32 17.67 -6.54
N CYS A 158 9.44 16.97 -5.81
CA CYS A 158 8.00 17.21 -5.78
C CYS A 158 7.43 17.14 -4.37
N ASP A 159 6.22 17.66 -4.19
CA ASP A 159 5.53 17.69 -2.90
C ASP A 159 4.50 16.57 -2.79
N VAL A 160 3.98 16.12 -3.94
CA VAL A 160 3.05 14.99 -4.08
C VAL A 160 3.39 14.19 -5.33
N ILE A 161 2.97 12.92 -5.34
CA ILE A 161 3.12 12.01 -6.48
C ILE A 161 1.74 11.66 -7.01
N LEU A 162 1.58 11.70 -8.34
CA LEU A 162 0.39 11.27 -9.05
C LEU A 162 0.69 9.98 -9.82
N GLY A 163 -0.18 9.01 -9.71
CA GLY A 163 -0.12 7.76 -10.46
C GLY A 163 -1.46 7.03 -10.47
N PRO A 164 -1.63 6.01 -11.32
CA PRO A 164 -2.81 5.17 -11.33
C PRO A 164 -2.90 4.33 -10.06
N VAL A 165 -4.13 4.05 -9.61
CA VAL A 165 -4.37 3.11 -8.50
C VAL A 165 -4.27 1.67 -8.99
N ALA A 166 -4.73 1.42 -10.22
CA ALA A 166 -4.68 0.13 -10.90
C ALA A 166 -4.43 0.35 -12.39
N PRO A 167 -3.90 -0.64 -13.11
CA PRO A 167 -3.64 -0.51 -14.55
C PRO A 167 -4.90 -0.56 -15.40
N ASP A 168 -6.01 -1.04 -14.86
CA ASP A 168 -7.30 -1.23 -15.51
C ASP A 168 -8.45 -0.87 -14.55
N VAL A 169 -9.71 -0.80 -15.07
CA VAL A 169 -10.93 -0.40 -14.35
C VAL A 169 -11.84 -1.60 -14.17
#